data_c26265b4cdbbda52140c2fb503e5e897
#
_entry.id   c26265b4cdbbda52140c2fb503e5e897
#
_cell.length_a   1.000
_cell.length_b   1.000
_cell.length_c   1.000
_cell.angle_alpha   90.00
_cell.angle_beta   90.00
_cell.angle_gamma   90.00
#
_symmetry.space_group_name_H-M   'P 1'
#
loop_
_entity.id
_entity.type
_entity.pdbx_description
1 polymer ?
#
loop_
_entity_poly.entity_id
_entity_poly.type
_entity_poly.pdbx_seq_one_letter_code
_entity_poly.pdbx_strand_id
1 'polypeptide(L)'
;MNGENTLMITVCGVSVAALLLATFPAFALDSNAIGRSTAAPDVVLAKIGDFCGIAAWHPAIEKCTLSADGKVRTLALKGGGVINERLEKRDDAAHSYSYSIIDGPLPVANYLSTISVAADGAGSKITWIGKYDAKGASDAEAMKVIDGVYQGG
;
A
#
# COMPACT_ATOMS: atom_id res chain seq x y z
N MET A 1 -9.15 66.06 -52.91
CA MET A 1 -9.62 64.70 -53.17
C MET A 1 -8.94 63.82 -52.10
N ASN A 2 -9.72 63.33 -51.21
CA ASN A 2 -9.30 62.76 -49.94
C ASN A 2 -9.13 61.27 -50.07
N GLY A 3 -7.92 60.74 -49.76
CA GLY A 3 -7.66 59.34 -49.65
C GLY A 3 -7.60 58.97 -48.17
N GLU A 4 -8.63 58.29 -47.68
CA GLU A 4 -8.63 57.79 -46.32
C GLU A 4 -7.81 56.52 -46.22
N ASN A 5 -6.74 56.59 -45.43
CA ASN A 5 -5.94 55.40 -45.06
C ASN A 5 -6.60 54.68 -43.91
N THR A 6 -7.26 53.59 -44.21
CA THR A 6 -7.79 52.70 -43.17
C THR A 6 -6.69 51.76 -42.70
N LEU A 7 -6.22 51.97 -41.45
CA LEU A 7 -5.24 51.11 -40.78
C LEU A 7 -5.95 49.86 -40.21
N MET A 8 -5.74 48.72 -40.83
CA MET A 8 -6.18 47.41 -40.28
C MET A 8 -5.21 46.97 -39.20
N ILE A 9 -5.68 46.96 -37.95
CA ILE A 9 -4.95 46.35 -36.82
C ILE A 9 -5.34 44.86 -36.74
N THR A 10 -4.42 44.00 -37.16
CA THR A 10 -4.58 42.55 -36.97
C THR A 10 -4.19 42.20 -35.55
N VAL A 11 -5.19 41.86 -34.73
CA VAL A 11 -4.97 41.36 -33.36
C VAL A 11 -4.67 39.86 -33.44
N CYS A 12 -3.39 39.53 -33.25
CA CYS A 12 -2.94 38.13 -33.14
C CYS A 12 -3.31 37.63 -31.74
N GLY A 13 -4.39 36.85 -31.66
CA GLY A 13 -4.80 36.21 -30.40
C GLY A 13 -3.86 35.06 -30.04
N VAL A 14 -3.07 35.23 -29.00
CA VAL A 14 -2.26 34.14 -28.41
C VAL A 14 -3.17 33.34 -27.51
N SER A 15 -3.61 32.16 -28.00
CA SER A 15 -4.32 31.18 -27.17
C SER A 15 -3.32 30.40 -26.29
N VAL A 16 -3.28 30.76 -25.01
CA VAL A 16 -2.54 30.00 -24.00
C VAL A 16 -3.38 28.76 -23.64
N ALA A 17 -3.02 27.63 -24.21
CA ALA A 17 -3.58 26.33 -23.79
C ALA A 17 -2.98 25.97 -22.42
N ALA A 18 -3.77 26.10 -21.34
CA ALA A 18 -3.39 25.62 -20.02
C ALA A 18 -3.43 24.09 -20.00
N LEU A 19 -2.27 23.45 -20.02
CA LEU A 19 -2.13 22.01 -19.87
C LEU A 19 -2.33 21.66 -18.38
N LEU A 20 -3.52 21.16 -18.02
CA LEU A 20 -3.81 20.62 -16.71
C LEU A 20 -3.07 19.27 -16.57
N LEU A 21 -1.91 19.30 -15.95
CA LEU A 21 -1.20 18.09 -15.53
C LEU A 21 -1.97 17.50 -14.34
N ALA A 22 -2.74 16.44 -14.59
CA ALA A 22 -3.30 15.63 -13.53
C ALA A 22 -2.16 14.86 -12.83
N THR A 23 -1.77 15.32 -11.65
CA THR A 23 -0.81 14.61 -10.79
C THR A 23 -1.55 13.46 -10.13
N PHE A 24 -1.42 12.26 -10.66
CA PHE A 24 -1.77 11.04 -9.93
C PHE A 24 -0.71 10.84 -8.83
N PRO A 25 -1.10 10.46 -7.60
CA PRO A 25 -0.14 10.01 -6.63
C PRO A 25 0.54 8.75 -7.16
N ALA A 26 1.76 8.88 -7.62
CA ALA A 26 2.59 7.76 -7.97
C ALA A 26 3.27 7.29 -6.67
N PHE A 27 2.95 6.10 -6.19
CA PHE A 27 3.80 5.43 -5.22
C PHE A 27 5.16 5.19 -5.88
N ALA A 28 6.24 5.58 -5.21
CA ALA A 28 7.58 5.47 -5.78
C ALA A 28 8.12 4.04 -5.73
N LEU A 29 7.67 3.25 -4.73
CA LEU A 29 8.19 1.93 -4.42
C LEU A 29 7.07 0.90 -4.29
N ASP A 30 7.41 -0.36 -4.62
CA ASP A 30 6.60 -1.53 -4.36
C ASP A 30 7.44 -2.69 -3.81
N SER A 31 6.82 -3.50 -2.96
CA SER A 31 7.38 -4.75 -2.44
C SER A 31 6.35 -5.86 -2.57
N ASN A 32 6.81 -7.09 -2.79
CA ASN A 32 5.94 -8.25 -2.83
C ASN A 32 6.61 -9.50 -2.27
N ALA A 33 5.78 -10.39 -1.71
CA ALA A 33 6.17 -11.76 -1.37
C ALA A 33 5.09 -12.73 -1.84
N ILE A 34 5.50 -13.94 -2.20
CA ILE A 34 4.62 -15.01 -2.61
C ILE A 34 4.94 -16.24 -1.77
N GLY A 35 3.94 -16.70 -1.03
CA GLY A 35 3.96 -17.98 -0.31
C GLY A 35 3.08 -19.02 -1.01
N ARG A 36 3.33 -20.31 -0.74
CA ARG A 36 2.50 -21.43 -1.18
C ARG A 36 2.17 -22.34 -0.03
N SER A 37 0.97 -22.90 -0.07
CA SER A 37 0.48 -23.86 0.91
C SER A 37 -0.21 -25.02 0.19
N THR A 38 -0.13 -26.22 0.76
CA THR A 38 -0.90 -27.38 0.30
C THR A 38 -2.36 -27.35 0.80
N ALA A 39 -2.69 -26.44 1.71
CA ALA A 39 -4.06 -26.27 2.19
C ALA A 39 -4.91 -25.44 1.23
N ALA A 40 -6.21 -25.66 1.22
CA ALA A 40 -7.17 -24.87 0.45
C ALA A 40 -7.22 -23.40 0.91
N PRO A 41 -7.64 -22.45 0.04
CA PRO A 41 -7.66 -21.01 0.35
C PRO A 41 -8.39 -20.66 1.65
N ASP A 42 -9.55 -21.25 1.91
CA ASP A 42 -10.33 -21.01 3.13
C ASP A 42 -9.56 -21.40 4.40
N VAL A 43 -8.82 -22.51 4.34
CA VAL A 43 -8.01 -22.99 5.48
C VAL A 43 -6.84 -22.07 5.74
N VAL A 44 -6.22 -21.56 4.69
CA VAL A 44 -5.13 -20.57 4.80
C VAL A 44 -5.68 -19.23 5.32
N LEU A 45 -6.77 -18.74 4.76
CA LEU A 45 -7.40 -17.50 5.20
C LEU A 45 -7.83 -17.56 6.66
N ALA A 46 -8.33 -18.70 7.14
CA ALA A 46 -8.67 -18.88 8.56
C ALA A 46 -7.47 -18.65 9.50
N LYS A 47 -6.24 -18.86 9.01
CA LYS A 47 -5.01 -18.68 9.80
C LYS A 47 -4.46 -17.26 9.72
N ILE A 48 -4.45 -16.66 8.51
CA ILE A 48 -3.78 -15.39 8.27
C ILE A 48 -4.74 -14.21 8.06
N GLY A 49 -6.04 -14.49 7.90
CA GLY A 49 -7.07 -13.50 7.59
C GLY A 49 -7.57 -12.71 8.80
N ASP A 50 -7.39 -13.18 10.03
CA ASP A 50 -7.67 -12.37 11.21
C ASP A 50 -6.69 -11.20 11.25
N PHE A 51 -7.23 -9.97 11.32
CA PHE A 51 -6.41 -8.76 11.25
C PHE A 51 -5.43 -8.65 12.43
N CYS A 52 -5.78 -9.19 13.60
CA CYS A 52 -4.86 -9.26 14.74
C CYS A 52 -4.16 -10.63 14.89
N GLY A 53 -4.52 -11.59 14.06
CA GLY A 53 -3.87 -12.91 14.00
C GLY A 53 -2.41 -12.89 13.55
N ILE A 54 -1.94 -11.77 13.03
CA ILE A 54 -0.54 -11.57 12.57
C ILE A 54 0.48 -11.91 13.66
N ALA A 55 0.17 -11.70 14.92
CA ALA A 55 1.04 -12.06 16.04
C ALA A 55 1.28 -13.58 16.17
N ALA A 56 0.42 -14.42 15.57
CA ALA A 56 0.55 -15.86 15.61
C ALA A 56 1.44 -16.42 14.49
N TRP A 57 1.63 -15.69 13.39
CA TRP A 57 2.35 -16.19 12.24
C TRP A 57 3.55 -15.33 11.80
N HIS A 58 3.57 -14.02 12.12
CA HIS A 58 4.69 -13.16 11.75
C HIS A 58 5.74 -13.12 12.88
N PRO A 59 6.98 -13.55 12.63
CA PRO A 59 7.99 -13.74 13.69
C PRO A 59 8.45 -12.44 14.36
N ALA A 60 8.34 -11.29 13.69
CA ALA A 60 8.73 -9.99 14.26
C ALA A 60 7.68 -9.39 15.20
N ILE A 61 6.45 -9.93 15.24
CA ILE A 61 5.37 -9.42 16.07
C ILE A 61 5.30 -10.16 17.40
N GLU A 62 5.34 -9.41 18.49
CA GLU A 62 5.22 -9.94 19.83
C GLU A 62 3.75 -10.00 20.27
N LYS A 63 3.01 -8.92 19.99
CA LYS A 63 1.62 -8.77 20.42
C LYS A 63 0.84 -7.91 19.44
N CYS A 64 -0.44 -8.22 19.29
CA CYS A 64 -1.40 -7.39 18.58
C CYS A 64 -2.57 -7.01 19.51
N THR A 65 -3.05 -5.77 19.38
CA THR A 65 -4.24 -5.27 20.09
C THR A 65 -5.12 -4.54 19.09
N LEU A 66 -6.42 -4.83 19.07
CA LEU A 66 -7.41 -4.15 18.24
C LEU A 66 -8.04 -2.97 18.97
N SER A 67 -8.38 -1.92 18.21
CA SER A 67 -9.34 -0.90 18.62
C SER A 67 -10.73 -1.49 18.86
N ALA A 68 -11.59 -0.77 19.59
CA ALA A 68 -12.94 -1.23 19.92
C ALA A 68 -13.82 -1.51 18.66
N ASP A 69 -13.58 -0.80 17.56
CA ASP A 69 -14.27 -1.00 16.27
C ASP A 69 -13.61 -2.05 15.36
N GLY A 70 -12.49 -2.65 15.81
CA GLY A 70 -11.73 -3.65 15.05
C GLY A 70 -10.99 -3.12 13.82
N LYS A 71 -10.97 -1.81 13.60
CA LYS A 71 -10.42 -1.22 12.37
C LYS A 71 -8.94 -0.81 12.49
N VAL A 72 -8.45 -0.63 13.69
CA VAL A 72 -7.04 -0.29 13.93
C VAL A 72 -6.41 -1.39 14.76
N ARG A 73 -5.24 -1.85 14.35
CA ARG A 73 -4.39 -2.74 15.16
C ARG A 73 -3.12 -2.03 15.59
N THR A 74 -2.72 -2.30 16.80
CA THR A 74 -1.45 -1.88 17.38
C THR A 74 -0.56 -3.11 17.53
N LEU A 75 0.57 -3.11 16.84
CA LEU A 75 1.55 -4.19 16.81
C LEU A 75 2.74 -3.83 17.70
N ALA A 76 2.99 -4.58 18.75
CA ALA A 76 4.25 -4.52 19.48
C ALA A 76 5.28 -5.40 18.78
N LEU A 77 6.48 -4.86 18.51
CA LEU A 77 7.54 -5.55 17.82
C LEU A 77 8.50 -6.23 18.80
N LYS A 78 8.95 -7.42 18.46
CA LYS A 78 10.07 -8.06 19.16
C LYS A 78 11.34 -7.21 18.98
N GLY A 79 11.95 -6.80 20.06
CA GLY A 79 13.08 -5.87 20.01
C GLY A 79 12.69 -4.41 20.25
N GLY A 80 11.42 -4.12 20.45
CA GLY A 80 10.90 -2.80 20.79
C GLY A 80 10.31 -2.04 19.61
N GLY A 81 9.46 -1.09 19.93
CA GLY A 81 8.72 -0.30 18.94
C GLY A 81 7.28 -0.77 18.76
N VAL A 82 6.49 0.10 18.16
CA VAL A 82 5.06 -0.12 17.91
C VAL A 82 4.73 0.35 16.49
N ILE A 83 3.89 -0.41 15.80
CA ILE A 83 3.29 -0.01 14.53
C ILE A 83 1.78 0.07 14.72
N ASN A 84 1.16 1.16 14.30
CA ASN A 84 -0.28 1.30 14.23
C ASN A 84 -0.73 1.19 12.77
N GLU A 85 -1.66 0.30 12.51
CA GLU A 85 -2.18 0.02 11.17
C GLU A 85 -3.69 0.09 11.14
N ARG A 86 -4.24 0.54 10.00
CA ARG A 86 -5.68 0.60 9.75
C ARG A 86 -6.09 -0.41 8.71
N LEU A 87 -7.15 -1.16 8.99
CA LEU A 87 -7.83 -1.98 8.00
C LEU A 87 -8.58 -1.07 7.02
N GLU A 88 -8.14 -1.05 5.76
CA GLU A 88 -8.74 -0.22 4.71
C GLU A 88 -9.86 -0.96 3.97
N LYS A 89 -9.65 -2.23 3.70
CA LYS A 89 -10.64 -3.09 3.02
C LYS A 89 -10.50 -4.53 3.48
N ARG A 90 -11.64 -5.21 3.59
CA ARG A 90 -11.73 -6.66 3.72
C ARG A 90 -12.71 -7.20 2.68
N ASP A 91 -12.32 -8.24 2.00
CA ASP A 91 -13.11 -8.90 0.97
C ASP A 91 -12.98 -10.43 1.18
N ASP A 92 -13.92 -10.99 1.94
CA ASP A 92 -13.89 -12.40 2.30
C ASP A 92 -14.17 -13.29 1.09
N ALA A 93 -14.96 -12.84 0.11
CA ALA A 93 -15.20 -13.57 -1.14
C ALA A 93 -13.97 -13.62 -2.04
N ALA A 94 -13.14 -12.58 -2.03
CA ALA A 94 -11.86 -12.53 -2.73
C ALA A 94 -10.69 -13.03 -1.87
N HIS A 95 -10.92 -13.53 -0.66
CA HIS A 95 -9.91 -13.98 0.30
C HIS A 95 -8.78 -12.95 0.47
N SER A 96 -9.14 -11.69 0.71
CA SER A 96 -8.16 -10.61 0.77
C SER A 96 -8.50 -9.55 1.80
N TYR A 97 -7.46 -8.86 2.29
CA TYR A 97 -7.61 -7.63 3.04
C TYR A 97 -6.46 -6.66 2.76
N SER A 98 -6.76 -5.36 2.85
CA SER A 98 -5.79 -4.28 2.67
C SER A 98 -5.71 -3.43 3.92
N TYR A 99 -4.54 -2.90 4.20
CA TYR A 99 -4.28 -2.06 5.36
C TYR A 99 -3.22 -1.01 5.09
N SER A 100 -3.27 0.08 5.84
CA SER A 100 -2.30 1.18 5.80
C SER A 100 -1.55 1.28 7.12
N ILE A 101 -0.31 1.82 7.09
CA ILE A 101 0.42 2.21 8.30
C ILE A 101 0.00 3.64 8.65
N ILE A 102 -0.49 3.82 9.89
CA ILE A 102 -0.84 5.13 10.45
C ILE A 102 0.41 5.77 11.05
N ASP A 103 1.18 4.98 11.81
CA ASP A 103 2.37 5.40 12.53
C ASP A 103 3.26 4.19 12.84
N GLY A 104 4.57 4.44 12.97
CA GLY A 104 5.53 3.39 13.32
C GLY A 104 6.98 3.75 12.95
N PRO A 105 7.93 2.87 13.30
CA PRO A 105 9.36 3.08 13.08
C PRO A 105 9.81 2.71 11.65
N LEU A 106 8.95 2.15 10.80
CA LEU A 106 9.32 1.77 9.44
C LEU A 106 9.59 3.02 8.58
N PRO A 107 10.59 2.99 7.71
CA PRO A 107 11.02 4.15 6.93
C PRO A 107 10.12 4.37 5.69
N VAL A 108 8.81 4.43 5.90
CA VAL A 108 7.80 4.54 4.82
C VAL A 108 6.74 5.60 5.11
N ALA A 109 6.16 6.14 4.05
CA ALA A 109 4.97 6.97 4.04
C ALA A 109 3.99 6.47 2.98
N ASN A 110 2.73 6.89 3.07
CA ASN A 110 1.67 6.53 2.11
C ASN A 110 1.56 5.00 1.88
N TYR A 111 1.88 4.22 2.90
CA TYR A 111 1.93 2.77 2.81
C TYR A 111 0.54 2.17 2.72
N LEU A 112 0.33 1.37 1.68
CA LEU A 112 -0.86 0.55 1.49
C LEU A 112 -0.43 -0.87 1.10
N SER A 113 -0.88 -1.85 1.86
CA SER A 113 -0.56 -3.26 1.61
C SER A 113 -1.81 -4.11 1.47
N THR A 114 -1.70 -5.18 0.70
CA THR A 114 -2.76 -6.17 0.50
C THR A 114 -2.20 -7.57 0.63
N ILE A 115 -2.87 -8.38 1.44
CA ILE A 115 -2.68 -9.84 1.50
C ILE A 115 -3.87 -10.50 0.82
N SER A 116 -3.60 -11.46 -0.06
CA SER A 116 -4.62 -12.25 -0.74
C SER A 116 -4.23 -13.71 -0.82
N VAL A 117 -5.24 -14.58 -0.84
CA VAL A 117 -5.08 -16.03 -0.95
C VAL A 117 -5.90 -16.52 -2.14
N ALA A 118 -5.28 -17.19 -3.08
CA ALA A 118 -5.94 -17.75 -4.25
C ALA A 118 -5.66 -19.24 -4.37
N ALA A 119 -6.54 -20.00 -5.04
CA ALA A 119 -6.29 -21.38 -5.37
C ALA A 119 -5.07 -21.50 -6.29
N ASP A 120 -4.22 -22.52 -6.03
CA ASP A 120 -3.04 -22.87 -6.82
C ASP A 120 -2.94 -24.39 -6.90
N GLY A 121 -3.50 -24.97 -7.96
CA GLY A 121 -3.67 -26.43 -8.06
C GLY A 121 -4.55 -26.98 -6.95
N ALA A 122 -4.04 -27.95 -6.18
CA ALA A 122 -4.73 -28.52 -5.02
C ALA A 122 -4.54 -27.72 -3.72
N GLY A 123 -3.76 -26.65 -3.77
CA GLY A 123 -3.42 -25.83 -2.61
C GLY A 123 -3.72 -24.36 -2.81
N SER A 124 -2.90 -23.49 -2.22
CA SER A 124 -3.08 -22.04 -2.25
C SER A 124 -1.78 -21.30 -2.54
N LYS A 125 -1.93 -20.16 -3.21
CA LYS A 125 -0.92 -19.10 -3.35
C LYS A 125 -1.33 -17.92 -2.46
N ILE A 126 -0.44 -17.54 -1.56
CA ILE A 126 -0.54 -16.32 -0.77
C ILE A 126 0.27 -15.24 -1.49
N THR A 127 -0.31 -14.05 -1.65
CA THR A 127 0.38 -12.92 -2.24
C THR A 127 0.31 -11.75 -1.25
N TRP A 128 1.44 -11.16 -0.92
CA TRP A 128 1.55 -9.98 -0.08
C TRP A 128 2.21 -8.88 -0.89
N ILE A 129 1.47 -7.79 -1.17
CA ILE A 129 1.93 -6.67 -2.00
C ILE A 129 1.78 -5.39 -1.21
N GLY A 130 2.80 -4.52 -1.24
CA GLY A 130 2.76 -3.19 -0.66
C GLY A 130 3.21 -2.13 -1.65
N LYS A 131 2.60 -0.95 -1.55
CA LYS A 131 2.99 0.26 -2.26
C LYS A 131 3.22 1.36 -1.24
N TYR A 132 4.28 2.14 -1.41
CA TYR A 132 4.70 3.13 -0.41
C TYR A 132 5.70 4.12 -1.00
N ASP A 133 5.99 5.16 -0.23
CA ASP A 133 7.10 6.08 -0.46
C ASP A 133 8.14 5.88 0.63
N ALA A 134 9.42 6.12 0.34
CA ALA A 134 10.47 6.17 1.36
C ALA A 134 10.29 7.42 2.25
N LYS A 135 10.55 7.27 3.55
CA LYS A 135 10.49 8.34 4.55
C LYS A 135 11.64 8.22 5.53
N GLY A 136 12.53 9.22 5.54
CA GLY A 136 13.66 9.24 6.47
C GLY A 136 14.79 8.25 6.12
N ALA A 137 14.74 7.63 4.95
CA ALA A 137 15.74 6.71 4.41
C ALA A 137 15.77 6.85 2.88
N SER A 138 16.78 6.27 2.22
CA SER A 138 16.78 6.12 0.76
C SER A 138 15.75 5.08 0.30
N ASP A 139 15.35 5.14 -0.98
CA ASP A 139 14.44 4.16 -1.59
C ASP A 139 14.94 2.73 -1.42
N ALA A 140 16.23 2.51 -1.64
CA ALA A 140 16.86 1.20 -1.49
C ALA A 140 16.83 0.66 -0.05
N GLU A 141 17.00 1.52 0.94
CA GLU A 141 16.90 1.14 2.37
C GLU A 141 15.46 0.85 2.76
N ALA A 142 14.51 1.68 2.33
CA ALA A 142 13.09 1.46 2.58
C ALA A 142 12.62 0.14 1.95
N MET A 143 12.97 -0.13 0.69
CA MET A 143 12.66 -1.40 0.02
C MET A 143 13.25 -2.58 0.77
N LYS A 144 14.54 -2.53 1.14
CA LYS A 144 15.19 -3.62 1.88
C LYS A 144 14.50 -3.93 3.20
N VAL A 145 14.02 -2.91 3.92
CA VAL A 145 13.30 -3.09 5.19
C VAL A 145 11.95 -3.76 4.94
N ILE A 146 11.16 -3.27 3.99
CA ILE A 146 9.82 -3.82 3.71
C ILE A 146 9.90 -5.22 3.09
N ASP A 147 10.83 -5.48 2.18
CA ASP A 147 11.08 -6.82 1.64
C ASP A 147 11.45 -7.80 2.76
N GLY A 148 12.28 -7.36 3.72
CA GLY A 148 12.62 -8.17 4.90
C GLY A 148 11.41 -8.49 5.78
N VAL A 149 10.47 -7.54 5.95
CA VAL A 149 9.22 -7.78 6.66
C VAL A 149 8.38 -8.83 5.93
N TYR A 150 8.20 -8.70 4.62
CA TYR A 150 7.35 -9.60 3.83
C TYR A 150 7.94 -11.02 3.70
N GLN A 151 9.25 -11.14 3.58
CA GLN A 151 9.93 -12.42 3.51
C GLN A 151 10.01 -13.15 4.85
N GLY A 152 9.90 -12.41 5.95
CA GLY A 152 9.92 -12.97 7.30
C GLY A 152 8.57 -13.51 7.79
N GLY A 153 7.48 -13.10 7.14
CA GLY A 153 6.10 -13.39 7.51
C GLY A 153 5.43 -14.58 6.81
#